data_09ebc2cd6cb06ea478f35ca49a28e5d3
#
_entry.id   09ebc2cd6cb06ea478f35ca49a28e5d3
#
_cell.length_a   1.000
_cell.length_b   1.000
_cell.length_c   1.000
_cell.angle_alpha   90.00
_cell.angle_beta   90.00
_cell.angle_gamma   90.00
#
_symmetry.space_group_name_H-M   'P 1'
#
loop_
_entity.id
_entity.type
_entity.pdbx_description
1 polymer ?
#
loop_
_entity_poly.entity_id
_entity_poly.type
_entity_poly.pdbx_seq_one_letter_code
_entity_poly.pdbx_strand_id
1 'polypeptide(L)'
;VENGRDLSINTEDFTKEDRAQLEVVSAVARGIAQQFGEYCEVVVHTLENYDNSIVAIENGQVTGRSIGGPMTDFALNVLDRCDQESKDVYGVYYSNTETGKQLKSTTIVIRNYHHKPIGLLCMNFDVSAPFAKMMESMLPEVAGTQNVSEHFPLTAKDLVETSFNEVVDEVNRKIGISPTQKNKLIVEELYKRGIFHIKNGIDIVSEKLGVSRYTIYNYIREVKTVLGENEIEKLYT
;
A
#
# COMPACT_ATOMS: atom_id res chain seq x y z
N VAL A 1 -7.82 40.52 -22.86
CA VAL A 1 -6.45 40.29 -23.36
C VAL A 1 -6.03 38.92 -22.88
N GLU A 2 -6.07 37.99 -23.85
CA GLU A 2 -5.73 36.58 -23.71
C GLU A 2 -4.25 36.43 -23.31
N ASN A 3 -4.00 35.83 -22.16
CA ASN A 3 -2.77 35.07 -21.91
C ASN A 3 -3.19 33.62 -21.73
N GLY A 4 -3.61 32.97 -22.81
CA GLY A 4 -3.63 31.53 -22.89
C GLY A 4 -2.19 31.03 -22.81
N ARG A 5 -1.76 30.57 -21.63
CA ARG A 5 -0.55 29.75 -21.56
C ARG A 5 -0.81 28.52 -22.38
N ASP A 6 0.10 28.26 -23.32
CA ASP A 6 0.14 26.96 -23.98
C ASP A 6 0.37 25.88 -22.91
N LEU A 7 -0.71 25.20 -22.51
CA LEU A 7 -0.69 24.08 -21.55
C LEU A 7 -0.17 22.79 -22.18
N SER A 8 0.30 22.85 -23.44
CA SER A 8 0.96 21.70 -24.04
C SER A 8 2.26 21.43 -23.30
N ILE A 9 2.22 20.51 -22.33
CA ILE A 9 3.44 19.87 -21.84
C ILE A 9 4.07 19.22 -23.06
N ASN A 10 5.27 19.67 -23.40
CA ASN A 10 6.02 19.11 -24.50
C ASN A 10 6.19 17.61 -24.21
N THR A 11 5.54 16.74 -24.99
CA THR A 11 5.57 15.28 -24.79
C THR A 11 7.00 14.72 -24.86
N GLU A 12 7.95 15.49 -25.42
CA GLU A 12 9.37 15.16 -25.46
C GLU A 12 10.04 15.20 -24.05
N ASP A 13 9.41 15.86 -23.08
CA ASP A 13 9.93 16.03 -21.71
C ASP A 13 9.43 14.94 -20.72
N PHE A 14 8.54 14.03 -21.15
CA PHE A 14 8.02 12.99 -20.27
C PHE A 14 8.95 11.77 -20.26
N THR A 15 9.57 11.50 -19.12
CA THR A 15 10.64 10.51 -18.99
C THR A 15 10.13 9.10 -18.71
N LYS A 16 11.03 8.10 -18.82
CA LYS A 16 10.71 6.73 -18.39
C LYS A 16 10.50 6.65 -16.88
N GLU A 17 11.23 7.46 -16.13
CA GLU A 17 11.13 7.59 -14.68
C GLU A 17 9.77 8.16 -14.27
N ASP A 18 9.24 9.14 -15.02
CA ASP A 18 7.90 9.69 -14.79
C ASP A 18 6.83 8.61 -14.99
N ARG A 19 6.94 7.79 -16.03
CA ARG A 19 6.01 6.65 -16.27
C ARG A 19 6.12 5.61 -15.16
N ALA A 20 7.33 5.24 -14.74
CA ALA A 20 7.54 4.29 -13.65
C ALA A 20 6.94 4.80 -12.33
N GLN A 21 7.03 6.10 -12.06
CA GLN A 21 6.41 6.70 -10.89
C GLN A 21 4.87 6.61 -10.95
N LEU A 22 4.25 6.83 -12.13
CA LEU A 22 2.81 6.65 -12.31
C LEU A 22 2.36 5.19 -12.15
N GLU A 23 3.20 4.20 -12.51
CA GLU A 23 2.93 2.79 -12.24
C GLU A 23 2.87 2.51 -10.73
N VAL A 24 3.77 3.09 -9.94
CA VAL A 24 3.72 2.99 -8.47
C VAL A 24 2.43 3.61 -7.93
N VAL A 25 2.04 4.79 -8.43
CA VAL A 25 0.78 5.43 -8.02
C VAL A 25 -0.44 4.61 -8.44
N SER A 26 -0.38 3.90 -9.56
CA SER A 26 -1.44 2.99 -10.01
C SER A 26 -1.63 1.80 -9.03
N ALA A 27 -0.55 1.30 -8.44
CA ALA A 27 -0.66 0.30 -7.37
C ALA A 27 -1.32 0.87 -6.10
N VAL A 28 -0.99 2.12 -5.74
CA VAL A 28 -1.64 2.84 -4.61
C VAL A 28 -3.14 3.04 -4.89
N ALA A 29 -3.51 3.44 -6.11
CA ALA A 29 -4.90 3.62 -6.54
C ALA A 29 -5.71 2.33 -6.36
N ARG A 30 -5.14 1.19 -6.75
CA ARG A 30 -5.73 -0.13 -6.57
C ARG A 30 -5.97 -0.47 -5.10
N GLY A 31 -4.97 -0.22 -4.24
CA GLY A 31 -5.10 -0.42 -2.80
C GLY A 31 -6.20 0.43 -2.17
N ILE A 32 -6.30 1.70 -2.57
CA ILE A 32 -7.36 2.61 -2.11
C ILE A 32 -8.74 2.09 -2.54
N ALA A 33 -8.91 1.71 -3.80
CA ALA A 33 -10.18 1.20 -4.31
C ALA A 33 -10.61 -0.09 -3.60
N GLN A 34 -9.68 -1.01 -3.34
CA GLN A 34 -9.95 -2.22 -2.56
C GLN A 34 -10.36 -1.92 -1.11
N GLN A 35 -9.71 -0.93 -0.48
CA GLN A 35 -10.00 -0.55 0.89
C GLN A 35 -11.39 0.06 1.06
N PHE A 36 -11.86 0.84 0.09
CA PHE A 36 -13.13 1.59 0.16
C PHE A 36 -14.30 0.95 -0.62
N GLY A 37 -14.04 -0.15 -1.33
CA GLY A 37 -15.06 -0.92 -2.04
C GLY A 37 -15.52 -0.31 -3.37
N GLU A 38 -16.54 -0.93 -3.97
CA GLU A 38 -16.99 -0.68 -5.35
C GLU A 38 -17.55 0.74 -5.62
N TYR A 39 -17.89 1.48 -4.57
CA TYR A 39 -18.42 2.85 -4.68
C TYR A 39 -17.30 3.92 -4.67
N CYS A 40 -16.06 3.51 -4.54
CA CYS A 40 -14.89 4.39 -4.61
C CYS A 40 -14.13 4.19 -5.92
N GLU A 41 -14.35 5.06 -6.88
CA GLU A 41 -13.54 5.13 -8.10
C GLU A 41 -12.21 5.81 -7.79
N VAL A 42 -11.12 5.23 -8.26
CA VAL A 42 -9.78 5.84 -8.17
C VAL A 42 -9.15 5.85 -9.55
N VAL A 43 -8.74 7.04 -10.00
CA VAL A 43 -8.22 7.28 -11.35
C VAL A 43 -6.82 7.85 -11.28
N VAL A 44 -5.91 7.33 -12.08
CA VAL A 44 -4.58 7.91 -12.32
C VAL A 44 -4.54 8.48 -13.73
N HIS A 45 -4.26 9.78 -13.81
CA HIS A 45 -4.06 10.49 -15.05
C HIS A 45 -2.58 10.72 -15.30
N THR A 46 -2.13 10.56 -16.54
CA THR A 46 -0.86 11.09 -17.03
C THR A 46 -1.04 12.50 -17.58
N LEU A 47 0.00 13.31 -17.49
CA LEU A 47 0.06 14.62 -18.19
C LEU A 47 0.77 14.51 -19.54
N GLU A 48 1.18 13.33 -19.96
CA GLU A 48 1.78 13.09 -21.25
C GLU A 48 0.79 13.32 -22.42
N ASN A 49 -0.49 12.96 -22.22
CA ASN A 49 -1.55 13.15 -23.19
C ASN A 49 -2.88 13.41 -22.48
N TYR A 50 -3.44 14.60 -22.62
CA TYR A 50 -4.68 15.01 -21.97
C TYR A 50 -5.93 14.35 -22.54
N ASP A 51 -5.92 14.05 -23.84
CA ASP A 51 -7.07 13.41 -24.54
C ASP A 51 -7.19 11.93 -24.19
N ASN A 52 -6.09 11.28 -23.83
CA ASN A 52 -5.99 9.88 -23.40
C ASN A 52 -5.25 9.79 -22.07
N SER A 53 -5.69 10.55 -21.10
CA SER A 53 -4.93 10.76 -19.86
C SER A 53 -5.10 9.64 -18.83
N ILE A 54 -6.19 8.88 -18.85
CA ILE A 54 -6.43 7.81 -17.87
C ILE A 54 -5.51 6.63 -18.16
N VAL A 55 -4.49 6.44 -17.31
CA VAL A 55 -3.54 5.30 -17.39
C VAL A 55 -3.90 4.17 -16.45
N ALA A 56 -4.64 4.46 -15.37
CA ALA A 56 -5.21 3.45 -14.48
C ALA A 56 -6.55 3.94 -13.93
N ILE A 57 -7.49 3.03 -13.78
CA ILE A 57 -8.79 3.31 -13.18
C ILE A 57 -9.30 2.04 -12.49
N GLU A 58 -9.75 2.22 -11.26
CA GLU A 58 -10.42 1.20 -10.47
C GLU A 58 -11.85 1.67 -10.21
N ASN A 59 -12.80 0.74 -10.26
CA ASN A 59 -14.24 1.01 -10.08
C ASN A 59 -14.81 2.08 -11.05
N GLY A 60 -14.36 2.07 -12.30
CA GLY A 60 -14.76 3.03 -13.33
C GLY A 60 -16.27 3.10 -13.60
N GLN A 61 -17.07 2.11 -13.14
CA GLN A 61 -18.53 2.13 -13.18
C GLN A 61 -19.17 3.26 -12.35
N VAL A 62 -18.43 3.87 -11.42
CA VAL A 62 -18.90 5.00 -10.62
C VAL A 62 -19.19 6.19 -11.54
N THR A 63 -18.27 6.56 -12.41
CA THR A 63 -18.43 7.66 -13.38
C THR A 63 -18.76 7.20 -14.79
N GLY A 64 -18.58 5.89 -15.11
CA GLY A 64 -18.71 5.35 -16.44
C GLY A 64 -17.44 5.52 -17.31
N ARG A 65 -16.31 5.89 -16.72
CA ARG A 65 -15.03 6.14 -17.42
C ARG A 65 -14.19 4.86 -17.54
N SER A 66 -13.22 4.88 -18.44
CA SER A 66 -12.32 3.76 -18.69
C SER A 66 -10.90 4.24 -19.01
N ILE A 67 -9.94 3.32 -19.04
CA ILE A 67 -8.56 3.59 -19.47
C ILE A 67 -8.58 4.23 -20.86
N GLY A 68 -7.71 5.22 -21.07
CA GLY A 68 -7.63 6.01 -22.30
C GLY A 68 -8.67 7.14 -22.38
N GLY A 69 -9.51 7.33 -21.35
CA GLY A 69 -10.41 8.46 -21.29
C GLY A 69 -9.67 9.81 -21.08
N PRO A 70 -10.33 10.93 -21.42
CA PRO A 70 -9.73 12.27 -21.31
C PRO A 70 -9.69 12.77 -19.86
N MET A 71 -8.97 13.86 -19.66
CA MET A 71 -8.97 14.63 -18.43
C MET A 71 -10.28 15.40 -18.26
N THR A 72 -10.68 15.68 -17.02
CA THR A 72 -11.86 16.51 -16.74
C THR A 72 -11.48 18.01 -16.72
N ASP A 73 -12.47 18.88 -16.93
CA ASP A 73 -12.33 20.33 -16.81
C ASP A 73 -11.81 20.77 -15.43
N PHE A 74 -12.31 20.14 -14.37
CA PHE A 74 -11.81 20.40 -13.01
C PHE A 74 -10.35 20.01 -12.85
N ALA A 75 -9.92 18.87 -13.41
CA ALA A 75 -8.54 18.42 -13.38
C ALA A 75 -7.61 19.41 -14.11
N LEU A 76 -8.04 19.95 -15.25
CA LEU A 76 -7.32 21.01 -15.97
C LEU A 76 -7.21 22.29 -15.13
N ASN A 77 -8.29 22.69 -14.46
CA ASN A 77 -8.28 23.85 -13.54
C ASN A 77 -7.33 23.65 -12.34
N VAL A 78 -7.24 22.43 -11.81
CA VAL A 78 -6.27 22.09 -10.75
C VAL A 78 -4.84 22.28 -11.25
N LEU A 79 -4.51 21.81 -12.46
CA LEU A 79 -3.18 21.94 -13.04
C LEU A 79 -2.77 23.40 -13.30
N ASP A 80 -3.71 24.24 -13.72
CA ASP A 80 -3.44 25.68 -13.91
C ASP A 80 -3.10 26.40 -12.59
N ARG A 81 -3.63 25.93 -11.48
CA ARG A 81 -3.53 26.56 -10.16
C ARG A 81 -2.45 25.99 -9.26
N CYS A 82 -2.09 24.71 -9.43
CA CYS A 82 -1.28 23.96 -8.45
C CYS A 82 0.10 24.58 -8.18
N ASP A 83 0.73 25.17 -9.18
CA ASP A 83 2.03 25.83 -9.02
C ASP A 83 1.91 27.21 -8.35
N GLN A 84 0.85 27.95 -8.65
CA GLN A 84 0.59 29.27 -8.07
C GLN A 84 0.19 29.16 -6.59
N GLU A 85 -0.61 28.16 -6.25
CA GLU A 85 -1.09 27.93 -4.91
C GLU A 85 -0.10 27.12 -4.04
N SER A 86 0.97 26.59 -4.64
CA SER A 86 1.91 25.67 -3.97
C SER A 86 1.18 24.53 -3.24
N LYS A 87 0.17 23.98 -3.89
CA LYS A 87 -0.75 23.01 -3.32
C LYS A 87 -0.88 21.78 -4.21
N ASP A 88 -0.82 20.60 -3.62
CA ASP A 88 -0.92 19.35 -4.35
C ASP A 88 -2.21 18.57 -4.06
N VAL A 89 -2.93 18.89 -2.99
CA VAL A 89 -4.17 18.20 -2.62
C VAL A 89 -5.37 19.15 -2.73
N TYR A 90 -6.27 18.84 -3.65
CA TYR A 90 -7.52 19.57 -3.92
C TYR A 90 -8.71 18.71 -3.49
N GLY A 91 -9.30 19.06 -2.41
CA GLY A 91 -10.48 18.35 -1.86
C GLY A 91 -10.74 18.75 -0.43
N VAL A 92 -11.84 18.37 0.15
CA VAL A 92 -12.96 17.60 -0.44
C VAL A 92 -13.84 18.53 -1.25
N TYR A 93 -14.30 18.11 -2.44
CA TYR A 93 -15.33 18.82 -3.21
C TYR A 93 -16.43 17.82 -3.63
N TYR A 94 -17.57 18.38 -4.04
CA TYR A 94 -18.72 17.59 -4.48
C TYR A 94 -19.04 17.90 -5.94
N SER A 95 -19.37 16.86 -6.70
CA SER A 95 -19.77 16.95 -8.10
C SER A 95 -20.91 15.98 -8.40
N ASN A 96 -21.53 16.13 -9.56
CA ASN A 96 -22.56 15.21 -10.03
C ASN A 96 -22.11 14.61 -11.37
N THR A 97 -22.38 13.32 -11.56
CA THR A 97 -22.25 12.69 -12.88
C THR A 97 -23.41 13.05 -13.77
N GLU A 98 -23.30 12.86 -15.08
CA GLU A 98 -24.41 13.01 -16.03
C GLU A 98 -25.60 12.08 -15.69
N THR A 99 -25.33 10.94 -15.07
CA THR A 99 -26.34 9.97 -14.62
C THR A 99 -26.99 10.34 -13.29
N GLY A 100 -26.61 11.49 -12.68
CA GLY A 100 -27.19 12.02 -11.45
C GLY A 100 -26.60 11.47 -10.16
N LYS A 101 -25.51 10.68 -10.22
CA LYS A 101 -24.80 10.27 -8.99
C LYS A 101 -24.09 11.46 -8.38
N GLN A 102 -24.18 11.60 -7.06
CA GLN A 102 -23.45 12.62 -6.30
C GLN A 102 -22.10 12.04 -5.83
N LEU A 103 -21.03 12.72 -6.17
CA LEU A 103 -19.67 12.30 -5.84
C LEU A 103 -19.04 13.23 -4.79
N LYS A 104 -18.36 12.63 -3.82
CA LYS A 104 -17.42 13.27 -2.93
C LYS A 104 -16.01 13.00 -3.47
N SER A 105 -15.28 14.03 -3.86
CA SER A 105 -14.06 13.87 -4.63
C SER A 105 -12.86 14.57 -4.01
N THR A 106 -11.68 14.04 -4.34
CA THR A 106 -10.37 14.62 -4.03
C THR A 106 -9.45 14.40 -5.21
N THR A 107 -8.71 15.43 -5.61
CA THR A 107 -7.68 15.37 -6.66
C THR A 107 -6.32 15.68 -6.05
N ILE A 108 -5.33 14.85 -6.35
CA ILE A 108 -3.94 14.99 -5.87
C ILE A 108 -3.03 15.15 -7.08
N VAL A 109 -2.18 16.18 -7.07
CA VAL A 109 -1.16 16.41 -8.09
C VAL A 109 0.04 15.50 -7.80
N ILE A 110 0.44 14.71 -8.77
CA ILE A 110 1.63 13.85 -8.70
C ILE A 110 2.78 14.61 -9.32
N ARG A 111 3.84 14.83 -8.54
CA ARG A 111 5.04 15.51 -9.01
C ARG A 111 6.22 14.54 -9.06
N ASN A 112 7.09 14.74 -10.05
CA ASN A 112 8.38 14.03 -10.08
C ASN A 112 9.39 14.64 -9.11
N TYR A 113 10.59 14.09 -9.05
CA TYR A 113 11.66 14.55 -8.14
C TYR A 113 12.19 15.98 -8.48
N HIS A 114 11.87 16.50 -9.66
CA HIS A 114 12.11 17.90 -10.02
C HIS A 114 10.94 18.83 -9.65
N HIS A 115 9.97 18.35 -8.87
CA HIS A 115 8.74 19.06 -8.51
C HIS A 115 7.82 19.42 -9.71
N LYS A 116 8.07 18.86 -10.90
CA LYS A 116 7.22 19.05 -12.07
C LYS A 116 5.98 18.15 -11.95
N PRO A 117 4.76 18.68 -12.17
CA PRO A 117 3.57 17.85 -12.26
C PRO A 117 3.71 16.85 -13.42
N ILE A 118 3.41 15.57 -13.16
CA ILE A 118 3.45 14.48 -14.15
C ILE A 118 2.13 13.74 -14.26
N GLY A 119 1.25 13.87 -13.29
CA GLY A 119 -0.03 13.21 -13.27
C GLY A 119 -0.95 13.70 -12.18
N LEU A 120 -2.14 13.11 -12.14
CA LEU A 120 -3.13 13.32 -11.09
C LEU A 120 -3.63 11.98 -10.57
N LEU A 121 -3.87 11.91 -9.27
CA LEU A 121 -4.65 10.85 -8.62
C LEU A 121 -5.99 11.43 -8.19
N CYS A 122 -7.08 10.93 -8.75
CA CYS A 122 -8.43 11.36 -8.42
C CYS A 122 -9.18 10.24 -7.70
N MET A 123 -9.82 10.58 -6.59
CA MET A 123 -10.71 9.69 -5.85
C MET A 123 -12.12 10.24 -5.92
N ASN A 124 -13.09 9.42 -6.34
CA ASN A 124 -14.50 9.79 -6.50
C ASN A 124 -15.35 8.77 -5.76
N PHE A 125 -15.95 9.18 -4.65
CA PHE A 125 -16.80 8.32 -3.83
C PHE A 125 -18.27 8.65 -4.10
N ASP A 126 -19.06 7.65 -4.55
CA ASP A 126 -20.49 7.80 -4.79
C ASP A 126 -21.25 7.86 -3.46
N VAL A 127 -21.60 9.07 -3.04
CA VAL A 127 -22.36 9.30 -1.80
C VAL A 127 -23.87 9.21 -1.99
N SER A 128 -24.33 9.01 -3.22
CA SER A 128 -25.76 8.79 -3.55
C SER A 128 -26.15 7.31 -3.50
N ALA A 129 -25.19 6.40 -3.40
CA ALA A 129 -25.45 4.98 -3.25
C ALA A 129 -26.19 4.67 -1.93
N PRO A 130 -27.06 3.64 -1.89
CA PRO A 130 -27.75 3.26 -0.64
C PRO A 130 -26.74 2.94 0.46
N PHE A 131 -26.87 3.58 1.62
CA PHE A 131 -25.91 3.44 2.73
C PHE A 131 -25.67 1.97 3.13
N ALA A 132 -26.72 1.15 3.14
CA ALA A 132 -26.59 -0.28 3.46
C ALA A 132 -25.68 -1.01 2.46
N LYS A 133 -25.75 -0.68 1.17
CA LYS A 133 -24.91 -1.25 0.13
C LYS A 133 -23.45 -0.78 0.24
N MET A 134 -23.24 0.50 0.54
CA MET A 134 -21.90 1.03 0.81
C MET A 134 -21.26 0.31 1.99
N MET A 135 -21.99 0.13 3.09
CA MET A 135 -21.51 -0.59 4.26
C MET A 135 -21.22 -2.07 3.94
N GLU A 136 -22.10 -2.72 3.18
CA GLU A 136 -21.92 -4.10 2.74
C GLU A 136 -20.61 -4.29 1.94
N SER A 137 -20.28 -3.34 1.05
CA SER A 137 -19.04 -3.38 0.26
C SER A 137 -17.76 -3.14 1.08
N MET A 138 -17.86 -2.55 2.27
CA MET A 138 -16.74 -2.32 3.18
C MET A 138 -16.56 -3.42 4.22
N LEU A 139 -17.55 -4.30 4.38
CA LEU A 139 -17.44 -5.40 5.33
C LEU A 139 -16.73 -6.59 4.68
N PRO A 140 -15.93 -7.34 5.45
CA PRO A 140 -15.31 -8.54 4.93
C PRO A 140 -16.39 -9.54 4.52
N GLU A 141 -16.30 -10.07 3.30
CA GLU A 141 -17.11 -11.20 2.90
C GLU A 141 -16.87 -12.37 3.86
N VAL A 142 -17.94 -12.89 4.46
CA VAL A 142 -17.86 -13.96 5.48
C VAL A 142 -17.24 -15.25 4.94
N ALA A 143 -17.14 -15.39 3.63
CA ALA A 143 -16.55 -16.54 2.95
C ALA A 143 -15.29 -16.10 2.17
N GLY A 144 -14.12 -16.06 2.80
CA GLY A 144 -12.84 -15.95 2.10
C GLY A 144 -11.84 -14.92 2.61
N THR A 145 -12.20 -14.02 3.49
CA THR A 145 -11.20 -13.14 4.14
C THR A 145 -10.31 -13.96 5.06
N GLN A 146 -9.03 -14.01 4.73
CA GLN A 146 -8.03 -14.52 5.66
C GLN A 146 -8.03 -13.59 6.88
N ASN A 147 -8.49 -14.09 8.03
CA ASN A 147 -8.24 -13.42 9.30
C ASN A 147 -6.74 -13.50 9.56
N VAL A 148 -6.03 -12.45 9.21
CA VAL A 148 -4.62 -12.28 9.55
C VAL A 148 -4.55 -11.83 10.99
N SER A 149 -3.87 -12.61 11.85
CA SER A 149 -3.53 -12.15 13.20
C SER A 149 -2.38 -11.15 13.06
N GLU A 150 -2.69 -9.87 13.14
CA GLU A 150 -1.71 -8.79 13.09
C GLU A 150 -1.64 -8.09 14.45
N HIS A 151 -0.42 -7.86 14.96
CA HIS A 151 -0.17 -7.11 16.17
C HIS A 151 0.34 -5.72 15.82
N PHE A 152 -0.15 -4.72 16.54
CA PHE A 152 0.25 -3.32 16.39
C PHE A 152 1.13 -2.90 17.58
N PRO A 153 2.41 -3.32 17.63
CA PRO A 153 3.29 -3.03 18.74
C PRO A 153 3.65 -1.53 18.76
N LEU A 154 3.75 -0.96 19.93
CA LEU A 154 4.17 0.44 20.09
C LEU A 154 5.68 0.63 19.99
N THR A 155 6.45 -0.42 20.30
CA THR A 155 7.92 -0.40 20.21
C THR A 155 8.46 -1.65 19.54
N ALA A 156 9.68 -1.56 19.00
CA ALA A 156 10.38 -2.72 18.46
C ALA A 156 10.59 -3.82 19.53
N LYS A 157 10.76 -3.43 20.79
CA LYS A 157 10.87 -4.37 21.92
C LYS A 157 9.57 -5.13 22.13
N ASP A 158 8.42 -4.42 22.14
CA ASP A 158 7.11 -5.03 22.32
C ASP A 158 6.82 -6.05 21.20
N LEU A 159 7.23 -5.74 19.95
CA LEU A 159 7.09 -6.67 18.84
C LEU A 159 7.85 -7.97 19.09
N VAL A 160 9.13 -7.88 19.51
CA VAL A 160 9.94 -9.06 19.80
C VAL A 160 9.36 -9.87 20.96
N GLU A 161 8.93 -9.19 22.03
CA GLU A 161 8.40 -9.84 23.23
C GLU A 161 7.05 -10.53 22.96
N THR A 162 6.14 -9.88 22.24
CA THR A 162 4.84 -10.47 21.89
C THR A 162 5.03 -11.67 21.00
N SER A 163 5.81 -11.53 19.93
CA SER A 163 6.10 -12.64 19.01
C SER A 163 6.79 -13.81 19.72
N PHE A 164 7.71 -13.52 20.64
CA PHE A 164 8.36 -14.54 21.45
C PHE A 164 7.35 -15.34 22.29
N ASN A 165 6.48 -14.64 23.03
CA ASN A 165 5.49 -15.30 23.90
C ASN A 165 4.54 -16.19 23.10
N GLU A 166 4.06 -15.74 21.95
CA GLU A 166 3.20 -16.52 21.06
C GLU A 166 3.88 -17.80 20.57
N VAL A 167 5.13 -17.65 20.08
CA VAL A 167 5.90 -18.81 19.59
C VAL A 167 6.18 -19.79 20.73
N VAL A 168 6.48 -19.30 21.93
CA VAL A 168 6.64 -20.15 23.11
C VAL A 168 5.36 -20.93 23.40
N ASP A 169 4.20 -20.28 23.36
CA ASP A 169 2.91 -20.93 23.59
C ASP A 169 2.60 -21.97 22.50
N GLU A 170 2.89 -21.68 21.23
CA GLU A 170 2.75 -22.62 20.13
C GLU A 170 3.66 -23.85 20.29
N VAL A 171 4.92 -23.64 20.64
CA VAL A 171 5.89 -24.74 20.82
C VAL A 171 5.56 -25.56 22.06
N ASN A 172 5.07 -24.95 23.14
CA ASN A 172 4.70 -25.65 24.36
C ASN A 172 3.48 -26.58 24.20
N ARG A 173 2.61 -26.32 23.22
CA ARG A 173 1.50 -27.24 22.87
C ARG A 173 1.97 -28.52 22.20
N LYS A 174 3.21 -28.55 21.68
CA LYS A 174 3.79 -29.75 21.08
C LYS A 174 4.30 -30.72 22.16
N ILE A 175 3.80 -31.94 22.20
CA ILE A 175 4.12 -32.94 23.20
C ILE A 175 5.43 -33.70 22.85
N GLY A 176 6.23 -34.06 23.84
CA GLY A 176 7.38 -34.96 23.66
C GLY A 176 8.68 -34.31 23.17
N ILE A 177 8.81 -32.99 23.28
CA ILE A 177 9.98 -32.25 22.81
C ILE A 177 10.91 -31.90 24.00
N SER A 178 12.22 -32.20 23.87
CA SER A 178 13.22 -31.85 24.87
C SER A 178 13.42 -30.32 25.00
N PRO A 179 13.90 -29.78 26.14
CA PRO A 179 14.15 -28.35 26.30
C PRO A 179 15.04 -27.73 25.22
N THR A 180 16.12 -28.42 24.83
CA THR A 180 17.02 -27.96 23.78
C THR A 180 16.34 -27.91 22.42
N GLN A 181 15.53 -28.89 22.09
CA GLN A 181 14.73 -28.90 20.87
C GLN A 181 13.65 -27.80 20.88
N LYS A 182 13.05 -27.50 22.04
CA LYS A 182 12.10 -26.37 22.17
C LYS A 182 12.78 -25.03 21.84
N ASN A 183 13.94 -24.78 22.40
CA ASN A 183 14.68 -23.53 22.13
C ASN A 183 15.02 -23.38 20.64
N LYS A 184 15.43 -24.48 19.99
CA LYS A 184 15.70 -24.49 18.55
C LYS A 184 14.45 -24.18 17.72
N LEU A 185 13.30 -24.81 18.04
CA LEU A 185 12.03 -24.57 17.38
C LEU A 185 11.55 -23.12 17.58
N ILE A 186 11.70 -22.57 18.79
CA ILE A 186 11.36 -21.18 19.07
C ILE A 186 12.20 -20.25 18.19
N VAL A 187 13.50 -20.46 18.11
CA VAL A 187 14.39 -19.65 17.29
C VAL A 187 14.05 -19.80 15.79
N GLU A 188 13.73 -21.00 15.33
CA GLU A 188 13.30 -21.27 13.97
C GLU A 188 12.03 -20.49 13.60
N GLU A 189 10.98 -20.55 14.42
CA GLU A 189 9.73 -19.84 14.16
C GLU A 189 9.91 -18.32 14.22
N LEU A 190 10.69 -17.81 15.18
CA LEU A 190 11.04 -16.38 15.24
C LEU A 190 11.87 -15.92 14.04
N TYR A 191 12.74 -16.80 13.50
CA TYR A 191 13.49 -16.51 12.29
C TYR A 191 12.57 -16.40 11.07
N LYS A 192 11.64 -17.34 10.89
CA LYS A 192 10.63 -17.32 9.81
C LYS A 192 9.74 -16.06 9.89
N ARG A 193 9.44 -15.58 11.10
CA ARG A 193 8.69 -14.34 11.34
C ARG A 193 9.55 -13.06 11.16
N GLY A 194 10.84 -13.18 10.83
CA GLY A 194 11.74 -12.05 10.60
C GLY A 194 12.14 -11.27 11.87
N ILE A 195 11.90 -11.81 13.07
CA ILE A 195 12.16 -11.12 14.35
C ILE A 195 13.64 -10.74 14.53
N PHE A 196 14.56 -11.51 13.96
CA PHE A 196 15.98 -11.22 14.06
C PHE A 196 16.48 -10.09 13.15
N HIS A 197 15.63 -9.52 12.29
CA HIS A 197 15.90 -8.26 11.59
C HIS A 197 15.62 -7.03 12.49
N ILE A 198 14.91 -7.23 13.59
CA ILE A 198 14.59 -6.16 14.54
C ILE A 198 15.82 -5.86 15.39
N LYS A 199 16.12 -4.56 15.56
CA LYS A 199 17.22 -4.11 16.41
C LYS A 199 17.10 -4.70 17.81
N ASN A 200 18.17 -5.29 18.32
CA ASN A 200 18.26 -5.98 19.61
C ASN A 200 17.39 -7.27 19.73
N GLY A 201 16.78 -7.76 18.62
CA GLY A 201 15.96 -8.98 18.65
C GLY A 201 16.73 -10.20 19.18
N ILE A 202 18.00 -10.37 18.78
CA ILE A 202 18.86 -11.45 19.27
C ILE A 202 19.11 -11.34 20.78
N ASP A 203 19.34 -10.11 21.28
CA ASP A 203 19.60 -9.88 22.70
C ASP A 203 18.39 -10.23 23.55
N ILE A 204 17.22 -9.74 23.18
CA ILE A 204 15.97 -9.99 23.89
C ILE A 204 15.64 -11.49 23.90
N VAL A 205 15.76 -12.16 22.76
CA VAL A 205 15.46 -13.60 22.66
C VAL A 205 16.48 -14.43 23.44
N SER A 206 17.77 -14.08 23.41
CA SER A 206 18.80 -14.76 24.17
C SER A 206 18.57 -14.67 25.68
N GLU A 207 18.21 -13.46 26.17
CA GLU A 207 17.85 -13.22 27.57
C GLU A 207 16.63 -14.04 28.00
N LYS A 208 15.55 -14.00 27.20
CA LYS A 208 14.30 -14.72 27.48
C LYS A 208 14.47 -16.26 27.48
N LEU A 209 15.32 -16.79 26.60
CA LEU A 209 15.63 -18.23 26.56
C LEU A 209 16.70 -18.66 27.57
N GLY A 210 17.38 -17.73 28.24
CA GLY A 210 18.49 -17.99 29.13
C GLY A 210 19.70 -18.63 28.43
N VAL A 211 19.95 -18.27 27.18
CA VAL A 211 21.07 -18.77 26.36
C VAL A 211 21.97 -17.64 25.89
N SER A 212 23.18 -17.99 25.44
CA SER A 212 24.10 -16.99 24.89
C SER A 212 23.64 -16.51 23.48
N ARG A 213 24.02 -15.27 23.12
CA ARG A 213 23.84 -14.77 21.73
C ARG A 213 24.46 -15.71 20.70
N TYR A 214 25.61 -16.30 21.04
CA TYR A 214 26.28 -17.29 20.19
C TYR A 214 25.42 -18.52 19.93
N THR A 215 24.67 -18.97 20.93
CA THR A 215 23.73 -20.10 20.80
C THR A 215 22.62 -19.74 19.83
N ILE A 216 22.06 -18.52 19.91
CA ILE A 216 21.03 -18.04 18.96
C ILE A 216 21.59 -18.01 17.53
N TYR A 217 22.81 -17.46 17.32
CA TYR A 217 23.44 -17.47 16.00
C TYR A 217 23.67 -18.88 15.44
N ASN A 218 24.02 -19.85 16.28
CA ASN A 218 24.15 -21.23 15.85
C ASN A 218 22.82 -21.83 15.42
N TYR A 219 21.73 -21.61 16.17
CA TYR A 219 20.40 -22.05 15.79
C TYR A 219 19.95 -21.41 14.46
N ILE A 220 20.13 -20.10 14.29
CA ILE A 220 19.82 -19.42 13.03
C ILE A 220 20.60 -20.00 11.85
N ARG A 221 21.89 -20.31 12.03
CA ARG A 221 22.71 -20.93 10.97
C ARG A 221 22.22 -22.31 10.59
N GLU A 222 21.81 -23.13 11.56
CA GLU A 222 21.20 -24.42 11.29
C GLU A 222 19.88 -24.28 10.53
N VAL A 223 19.04 -23.32 10.90
CA VAL A 223 17.78 -23.01 10.22
C VAL A 223 18.03 -22.62 8.77
N LYS A 224 18.99 -21.72 8.50
CA LYS A 224 19.37 -21.32 7.14
C LYS A 224 19.83 -22.52 6.30
N THR A 225 20.59 -23.42 6.87
CA THR A 225 21.07 -24.63 6.17
C THR A 225 19.90 -25.55 5.81
N VAL A 226 18.89 -25.68 6.69
CA VAL A 226 17.70 -26.54 6.47
C VAL A 226 16.72 -25.90 5.47
N LEU A 227 16.53 -24.58 5.52
CA LEU A 227 15.62 -23.86 4.62
C LEU A 227 16.20 -23.66 3.21
N GLY A 228 17.50 -23.93 3.00
CA GLY A 228 18.21 -23.72 1.74
C GLY A 228 18.40 -22.23 1.42
N GLU A 229 19.60 -21.76 1.32
CA GLU A 229 19.94 -20.36 1.01
C GLU A 229 19.29 -19.85 -0.30
N ASN A 230 18.81 -20.74 -1.17
CA ASN A 230 18.24 -20.44 -2.48
C ASN A 230 16.76 -19.99 -2.46
N GLU A 231 16.02 -20.15 -1.39
CA GLU A 231 14.63 -19.67 -1.31
C GLU A 231 14.54 -18.27 -0.68
N ILE A 232 15.55 -17.86 0.07
CA ILE A 232 15.54 -16.57 0.79
C ILE A 232 15.92 -15.41 -0.12
N GLU A 233 16.81 -15.59 -1.08
CA GLU A 233 17.12 -14.55 -2.09
C GLU A 233 15.93 -14.24 -3.03
N LYS A 234 15.03 -15.20 -3.24
CA LYS A 234 13.83 -14.98 -4.07
C LYS A 234 12.70 -14.21 -3.39
N LEU A 235 12.77 -14.00 -2.08
CA LEU A 235 11.78 -13.22 -1.32
C LEU A 235 12.16 -11.75 -1.17
N TYR A 236 13.38 -11.36 -1.56
CA TYR A 236 13.92 -10.00 -1.43
C TYR A 236 14.47 -9.43 -2.75
N THR A 237 14.25 -10.10 -3.90
CA THR A 237 14.43 -9.59 -5.25
C THR A 237 13.08 -9.42 -5.96
#